data_1f30e1fbb3ab4a9caafa0d7132fb5fc0
#
_entry.id   1f30e1fbb3ab4a9caafa0d7132fb5fc0
#
_cell.length_a   1.000
_cell.length_b   1.000
_cell.length_c   1.000
_cell.angle_alpha   90.00
_cell.angle_beta   90.00
_cell.angle_gamma   90.00
#
_symmetry.space_group_name_H-M   'P 1'
#
loop_
_entity.id
_entity.type
_entity.pdbx_description
1 polymer ?
#
loop_
_entity_poly.entity_id
_entity_poly.type
_entity_poly.pdbx_seq_one_letter_code
_entity_poly.pdbx_strand_id
1 'polypeptide(L)'
;SDWSSDVCSSDLWKSFYIFRDYINTTTASSLNECRLAAEEFGALAHTFSPAYTEQEIEMISKCSSHLTFNSMSQYYRFKEKAKKANPGLSFGIRINPEYSEIETDLYNPCAPGTRFGIVSDKVPDTLPEDIEGFHCHCHCESGAEELQHSLQYIEDKFGKWLPKLKWLNIGGGHLMTREGYDIDLLISLMKD
;
A
#
# COMPACT_ATOMS: atom_id res chain seq x y z
N SER A 1 -9.68 -1.81 11.34
CA SER A 1 -9.44 -1.76 9.88
C SER A 1 -9.06 -0.34 9.51
N ASP A 2 -7.79 -0.15 9.18
CA ASP A 2 -7.28 1.17 8.83
C ASP A 2 -7.60 1.45 7.36
N TRP A 3 -8.61 2.26 7.14
CA TRP A 3 -8.91 2.83 5.84
C TRP A 3 -7.92 3.94 5.57
N SER A 4 -6.92 3.70 4.74
CA SER A 4 -6.15 4.77 4.13
C SER A 4 -6.79 5.10 2.78
N SER A 5 -7.63 6.12 2.71
CA SER A 5 -7.97 6.71 1.42
C SER A 5 -6.73 7.42 0.89
N ASP A 6 -6.38 7.19 -0.38
CA ASP A 6 -5.38 7.98 -1.08
C ASP A 6 -5.88 9.42 -1.21
N VAL A 7 -5.70 10.20 -0.17
CA VAL A 7 -5.71 11.64 -0.33
C VAL A 7 -4.39 11.98 -0.99
N CYS A 8 -4.44 12.25 -2.28
CA CYS A 8 -3.32 12.89 -2.98
C CYS A 8 -2.96 14.14 -2.20
N SER A 9 -1.88 14.06 -1.48
CA SER A 9 -1.54 14.97 -0.38
C SER A 9 -1.06 16.35 -0.85
N SER A 10 -0.84 16.54 -2.15
CA SER A 10 -0.08 17.71 -2.59
C SER A 10 -0.86 19.02 -2.63
N ASP A 11 -2.11 19.01 -3.09
CA ASP A 11 -2.80 20.26 -3.39
C ASP A 11 -3.81 20.68 -2.32
N LEU A 12 -4.26 19.75 -1.47
CA LEU A 12 -5.33 19.98 -0.48
C LEU A 12 -4.88 19.80 0.98
N TRP A 13 -3.58 19.84 1.27
CA TRP A 13 -3.09 19.64 2.64
C TRP A 13 -3.74 20.57 3.68
N LYS A 14 -4.15 21.76 3.28
CA LYS A 14 -4.90 22.70 4.14
C LYS A 14 -6.25 22.16 4.58
N SER A 15 -6.78 21.12 3.91
CA SER A 15 -8.05 20.47 4.29
C SER A 15 -7.86 19.28 5.23
N PHE A 16 -6.62 18.94 5.61
CA PHE A 16 -6.32 17.80 6.48
C PHE A 16 -7.08 17.81 7.80
N TYR A 17 -7.37 18.99 8.34
CA TYR A 17 -8.16 19.12 9.56
C TYR A 17 -9.56 18.51 9.43
N ILE A 18 -10.17 18.51 8.23
CA ILE A 18 -11.48 17.90 7.97
C ILE A 18 -11.37 16.38 8.03
N PHE A 19 -10.31 15.83 7.44
CA PHE A 19 -10.13 14.38 7.35
C PHE A 19 -9.73 13.74 8.69
N ARG A 20 -9.08 14.47 9.58
CA ARG A 20 -8.66 13.96 10.91
C ARG A 20 -9.82 13.47 11.77
N ASP A 21 -11.04 13.96 11.53
CA ASP A 21 -12.22 13.51 12.25
C ASP A 21 -12.69 12.11 11.80
N TYR A 22 -12.23 11.64 10.65
CA TYR A 22 -12.68 10.40 10.01
C TYR A 22 -11.59 9.37 9.83
N ILE A 23 -10.36 9.79 9.61
CA ILE A 23 -9.20 8.92 9.38
C ILE A 23 -8.04 9.38 10.28
N ASN A 24 -7.21 8.42 10.69
CA ASN A 24 -6.09 8.65 11.62
C ASN A 24 -4.72 8.36 11.00
N THR A 25 -4.66 7.99 9.73
CA THR A 25 -3.42 7.76 8.98
C THR A 25 -3.52 8.35 7.58
N THR A 26 -2.39 8.45 6.90
CA THR A 26 -2.29 8.87 5.50
C THR A 26 -1.40 7.90 4.73
N THR A 27 -1.43 7.98 3.40
CA THR A 27 -0.46 7.31 2.53
C THR A 27 0.57 8.31 2.00
N ALA A 28 1.77 7.82 1.69
CA ALA A 28 2.82 8.62 1.09
C ALA A 28 3.62 7.81 0.06
N SER A 29 4.01 8.45 -1.04
CA SER A 29 4.82 7.85 -2.11
C SER A 29 6.21 8.49 -2.25
N SER A 30 6.50 9.49 -1.42
CA SER A 30 7.77 10.21 -1.41
C SER A 30 8.13 10.71 -0.02
N LEU A 31 9.39 11.12 0.16
CA LEU A 31 9.85 11.75 1.39
C LEU A 31 9.02 13.01 1.73
N ASN A 32 8.70 13.82 0.73
CA ASN A 32 7.98 15.08 0.96
C ASN A 32 6.55 14.83 1.43
N GLU A 33 5.86 13.84 0.84
CA GLU A 33 4.52 13.44 1.27
C GLU A 33 4.54 12.82 2.67
N CYS A 34 5.55 12.00 2.97
CA CYS A 34 5.72 11.40 4.28
C CYS A 34 5.94 12.48 5.37
N ARG A 35 6.75 13.49 5.09
CA ARG A 35 6.92 14.66 5.95
C ARG A 35 5.65 15.46 6.11
N LEU A 36 4.93 15.68 5.01
CA LEU A 36 3.64 16.39 5.03
C LEU A 36 2.63 15.68 5.93
N ALA A 37 2.58 14.34 5.87
CA ALA A 37 1.76 13.54 6.77
C ALA A 37 2.12 13.77 8.25
N ALA A 38 3.39 13.70 8.58
CA ALA A 38 3.86 13.86 9.96
C ALA A 38 3.69 15.31 10.47
N GLU A 39 4.03 16.30 9.64
CA GLU A 39 4.07 17.71 10.04
C GLU A 39 2.68 18.37 10.02
N GLU A 40 1.86 18.09 8.99
CA GLU A 40 0.59 18.78 8.76
C GLU A 40 -0.64 17.94 9.09
N PHE A 41 -0.62 16.62 8.82
CA PHE A 41 -1.70 15.74 9.26
C PHE A 41 -1.53 15.32 10.72
N GLY A 42 -0.30 15.24 11.22
CA GLY A 42 0.00 14.89 12.60
C GLY A 42 -0.03 13.36 12.86
N ALA A 43 0.15 12.55 11.82
CA ALA A 43 0.24 11.09 11.93
C ALA A 43 1.35 10.54 11.03
N LEU A 44 1.88 9.37 11.41
CA LEU A 44 2.85 8.67 10.60
C LEU A 44 2.17 8.00 9.40
N ALA A 45 2.80 8.07 8.23
CA ALA A 45 2.24 7.58 6.99
C ALA A 45 2.42 6.07 6.80
N HIS A 46 1.52 5.47 6.00
CA HIS A 46 1.79 4.24 5.27
C HIS A 46 2.53 4.60 3.99
N THR A 47 3.82 4.25 3.91
CA THR A 47 4.67 4.72 2.82
C THR A 47 5.02 3.58 1.87
N PHE A 48 4.81 3.83 0.58
CA PHE A 48 5.28 3.00 -0.51
C PHE A 48 5.97 3.86 -1.56
N SER A 49 7.16 3.45 -1.98
CA SER A 49 7.83 3.99 -3.17
C SER A 49 8.45 2.84 -3.97
N PRO A 50 8.39 2.85 -5.30
CA PRO A 50 9.02 1.84 -6.12
C PRO A 50 10.53 1.73 -5.91
N ALA A 51 11.16 2.84 -5.51
CA ALA A 51 12.59 2.91 -5.22
C ALA A 51 12.86 3.86 -4.06
N TYR A 52 13.59 3.37 -3.07
CA TYR A 52 14.14 4.18 -1.99
C TYR A 52 15.61 4.47 -2.23
N THR A 53 16.07 5.63 -1.79
CA THR A 53 17.49 6.01 -1.83
C THR A 53 18.15 5.85 -0.47
N GLU A 54 19.48 5.71 -0.45
CA GLU A 54 20.26 5.64 0.79
C GLU A 54 20.17 6.93 1.62
N GLN A 55 19.95 8.05 0.95
CA GLN A 55 19.84 9.35 1.59
C GLN A 55 18.48 9.57 2.27
N GLU A 56 17.40 9.04 1.68
CA GLU A 56 16.03 9.33 2.11
C GLU A 56 15.47 8.30 3.08
N ILE A 57 15.92 7.04 3.00
CA ILE A 57 15.29 5.93 3.72
C ILE A 57 15.21 6.17 5.24
N GLU A 58 16.21 6.81 5.84
CA GLU A 58 16.19 7.10 7.27
C GLU A 58 15.09 8.10 7.63
N MET A 59 14.96 9.17 6.87
CA MET A 59 13.93 10.19 7.13
C MET A 59 12.53 9.67 6.81
N ILE A 60 12.37 8.94 5.72
CA ILE A 60 11.11 8.25 5.37
C ILE A 60 10.69 7.33 6.52
N SER A 61 11.62 6.54 7.07
CA SER A 61 11.33 5.63 8.17
C SER A 61 10.84 6.36 9.43
N LYS A 62 11.40 7.52 9.74
CA LYS A 62 10.98 8.35 10.88
C LYS A 62 9.56 8.92 10.72
N CYS A 63 9.13 9.15 9.48
CA CYS A 63 7.82 9.70 9.16
C CYS A 63 6.78 8.62 8.83
N SER A 64 7.15 7.33 8.88
CA SER A 64 6.29 6.21 8.51
C SER A 64 5.93 5.36 9.73
N SER A 65 4.68 4.87 9.77
CA SER A 65 4.23 3.77 10.61
C SER A 65 4.39 2.42 9.91
N HIS A 66 4.16 2.42 8.60
CA HIS A 66 4.29 1.27 7.72
C HIS A 66 5.20 1.62 6.54
N LEU A 67 6.12 0.73 6.20
CA LEU A 67 7.03 0.90 5.08
C LEU A 67 6.97 -0.31 4.17
N THR A 68 6.48 -0.10 2.96
CA THR A 68 6.34 -1.14 1.96
C THR A 68 7.50 -1.12 0.97
N PHE A 69 8.15 -2.27 0.81
CA PHE A 69 9.22 -2.46 -0.16
C PHE A 69 8.69 -3.06 -1.46
N ASN A 70 9.23 -2.61 -2.57
CA ASN A 70 8.83 -3.07 -3.89
C ASN A 70 9.44 -4.44 -4.29
N SER A 71 10.47 -4.89 -3.57
CA SER A 71 11.15 -6.18 -3.81
C SER A 71 11.84 -6.69 -2.56
N MET A 72 12.13 -8.00 -2.51
CA MET A 72 12.91 -8.58 -1.41
C MET A 72 14.34 -8.02 -1.36
N SER A 73 14.94 -7.72 -2.52
CA SER A 73 16.28 -7.10 -2.54
C SER A 73 16.29 -5.71 -1.92
N GLN A 74 15.23 -4.92 -2.15
CA GLN A 74 15.07 -3.61 -1.54
C GLN A 74 14.86 -3.74 -0.01
N TYR A 75 14.05 -4.69 0.43
CA TYR A 75 13.86 -5.00 1.84
C TYR A 75 15.19 -5.37 2.51
N TYR A 76 15.94 -6.34 1.99
CA TYR A 76 17.23 -6.74 2.58
C TYR A 76 18.27 -5.61 2.62
N ARG A 77 18.22 -4.72 1.62
CA ARG A 77 19.13 -3.58 1.56
C ARG A 77 18.86 -2.54 2.65
N PHE A 78 17.60 -2.29 2.97
CA PHE A 78 17.22 -1.13 3.77
C PHE A 78 16.65 -1.45 5.15
N LYS A 79 16.27 -2.67 5.45
CA LYS A 79 15.56 -3.04 6.68
C LYS A 79 16.31 -2.62 7.96
N GLU A 80 17.59 -2.87 8.04
CA GLU A 80 18.39 -2.53 9.23
C GLU A 80 18.45 -1.01 9.46
N LYS A 81 18.68 -0.27 8.39
CA LYS A 81 18.74 1.19 8.46
C LYS A 81 17.37 1.78 8.83
N ALA A 82 16.30 1.24 8.27
CA ALA A 82 14.93 1.64 8.56
C ALA A 82 14.53 1.34 10.00
N LYS A 83 14.78 0.12 10.50
CA LYS A 83 14.50 -0.27 11.89
C LYS A 83 15.32 0.53 12.91
N LYS A 84 16.57 0.85 12.58
CA LYS A 84 17.39 1.72 13.43
C LYS A 84 16.80 3.13 13.54
N ALA A 85 16.25 3.65 12.44
CA ALA A 85 15.64 4.99 12.41
C ALA A 85 14.29 5.03 13.12
N ASN A 86 13.50 3.96 13.01
CA ASN A 86 12.21 3.78 13.68
C ASN A 86 11.99 2.31 14.06
N PRO A 87 12.26 1.94 15.33
CA PRO A 87 12.08 0.55 15.79
C PRO A 87 10.63 0.05 15.72
N GLY A 88 9.65 0.94 15.78
CA GLY A 88 8.21 0.62 15.70
C GLY A 88 7.66 0.43 14.29
N LEU A 89 8.52 0.57 13.27
CA LEU A 89 8.10 0.50 11.87
C LEU A 89 7.62 -0.91 11.48
N SER A 90 6.42 -1.00 10.92
CA SER A 90 5.88 -2.23 10.34
C SER A 90 6.33 -2.35 8.88
N PHE A 91 6.90 -3.49 8.50
CA PHE A 91 7.32 -3.72 7.13
C PHE A 91 6.30 -4.47 6.31
N GLY A 92 6.21 -4.11 5.04
CA GLY A 92 5.44 -4.81 4.04
C GLY A 92 6.14 -4.98 2.71
N ILE A 93 5.57 -5.85 1.89
CA ILE A 93 6.03 -6.08 0.52
C ILE A 93 4.87 -5.77 -0.43
N ARG A 94 5.15 -5.04 -1.50
CA ARG A 94 4.20 -4.90 -2.59
C ARG A 94 4.16 -6.18 -3.39
N ILE A 95 2.97 -6.76 -3.50
CA ILE A 95 2.70 -7.95 -4.30
C ILE A 95 2.06 -7.57 -5.65
N ASN A 96 2.28 -8.40 -6.65
CA ASN A 96 1.66 -8.30 -7.96
C ASN A 96 0.85 -9.57 -8.24
N PRO A 97 -0.49 -9.51 -8.23
CA PRO A 97 -1.34 -10.66 -8.51
C PRO A 97 -1.35 -11.04 -10.00
N GLU A 98 -0.65 -10.29 -10.86
CA GLU A 98 -0.65 -10.46 -12.33
C GLU A 98 -2.08 -10.39 -12.92
N TYR A 99 -2.91 -9.60 -12.27
CA TYR A 99 -4.28 -9.33 -12.66
C TYR A 99 -4.63 -7.86 -12.42
N SER A 100 -5.29 -7.26 -13.37
CA SER A 100 -5.91 -5.93 -13.29
C SER A 100 -6.93 -5.81 -14.41
N GLU A 101 -8.06 -5.19 -14.15
CA GLU A 101 -9.10 -4.93 -15.16
C GLU A 101 -8.85 -3.64 -15.97
N ILE A 102 -7.68 -3.01 -15.77
CA ILE A 102 -7.29 -1.83 -16.54
C ILE A 102 -6.98 -2.26 -17.98
N GLU A 103 -7.81 -1.82 -18.94
CA GLU A 103 -7.68 -2.18 -20.34
C GLU A 103 -6.42 -1.63 -21.01
N THR A 104 -5.94 -0.47 -20.54
CA THR A 104 -4.79 0.20 -21.13
C THR A 104 -3.51 -0.24 -20.42
N ASP A 105 -2.66 -0.99 -21.08
CA ASP A 105 -1.38 -1.51 -20.54
C ASP A 105 -0.51 -0.42 -19.90
N LEU A 106 -0.54 0.80 -20.43
CA LEU A 106 0.22 1.93 -19.91
C LEU A 106 -0.14 2.26 -18.45
N TYR A 107 -1.39 2.07 -18.06
CA TYR A 107 -1.90 2.34 -16.72
C TYR A 107 -2.08 1.07 -15.88
N ASN A 108 -1.84 -0.11 -16.49
CA ASN A 108 -1.95 -1.39 -15.79
C ASN A 108 -0.68 -1.68 -14.97
N PRO A 109 -0.73 -1.56 -13.65
CA PRO A 109 0.43 -1.81 -12.80
C PRO A 109 0.80 -3.29 -12.71
N CYS A 110 -0.06 -4.18 -13.21
CA CYS A 110 0.12 -5.63 -13.22
C CYS A 110 0.46 -6.18 -14.62
N ALA A 111 0.68 -5.30 -15.61
CA ALA A 111 1.04 -5.70 -16.97
C ALA A 111 2.32 -6.56 -16.98
N PRO A 112 2.45 -7.53 -17.92
CA PRO A 112 3.66 -8.32 -18.06
C PRO A 112 4.92 -7.46 -18.19
N GLY A 113 5.96 -7.77 -17.38
CA GLY A 113 7.21 -7.01 -17.37
C GLY A 113 7.17 -5.71 -16.55
N THR A 114 6.08 -5.42 -15.85
CA THR A 114 6.01 -4.30 -14.91
C THR A 114 7.09 -4.42 -13.82
N ARG A 115 7.51 -3.26 -13.28
CA ARG A 115 8.45 -3.18 -12.17
C ARG A 115 7.76 -3.09 -10.80
N PHE A 116 6.43 -3.11 -10.76
CA PHE A 116 5.65 -2.91 -9.55
C PHE A 116 5.33 -4.22 -8.87
N GLY A 117 5.90 -4.38 -7.66
CA GLY A 117 5.60 -5.52 -6.80
C GLY A 117 6.29 -6.83 -7.20
N ILE A 118 6.07 -7.83 -6.40
CA ILE A 118 6.64 -9.18 -6.54
C ILE A 118 5.53 -10.15 -6.92
N VAL A 119 5.76 -10.96 -7.94
CA VAL A 119 4.88 -12.08 -8.30
C VAL A 119 5.06 -13.24 -7.31
N SER A 120 4.05 -14.09 -7.17
CA SER A 120 3.98 -15.11 -6.10
C SER A 120 5.14 -16.13 -6.12
N ASP A 121 5.62 -16.51 -7.30
CA ASP A 121 6.75 -17.44 -7.46
C ASP A 121 8.12 -16.87 -7.05
N LYS A 122 8.20 -15.55 -6.84
CA LYS A 122 9.39 -14.85 -6.33
C LYS A 122 9.31 -14.47 -4.86
N VAL A 123 8.17 -14.71 -4.21
CA VAL A 123 8.03 -14.54 -2.76
C VAL A 123 8.63 -15.75 -2.06
N PRO A 124 9.52 -15.58 -1.06
CA PRO A 124 10.05 -16.70 -0.29
C PRO A 124 8.94 -17.52 0.36
N ASP A 125 9.06 -18.85 0.39
CA ASP A 125 8.08 -19.72 1.05
C ASP A 125 7.88 -19.36 2.53
N THR A 126 8.96 -18.97 3.18
CA THR A 126 8.92 -18.43 4.53
C THR A 126 9.32 -16.96 4.48
N LEU A 127 8.37 -16.07 4.79
CA LEU A 127 8.66 -14.64 4.94
C LEU A 127 9.52 -14.39 6.18
N PRO A 128 10.44 -13.39 6.14
CA PRO A 128 11.04 -12.85 7.34
C PRO A 128 9.98 -12.44 8.36
N GLU A 129 10.26 -12.68 9.66
CA GLU A 129 9.30 -12.44 10.75
C GLU A 129 8.87 -10.97 10.90
N ASP A 130 9.70 -10.05 10.43
CA ASP A 130 9.45 -8.61 10.49
C ASP A 130 8.70 -8.07 9.25
N ILE A 131 8.38 -8.92 8.27
CA ILE A 131 7.40 -8.60 7.22
C ILE A 131 6.01 -8.91 7.74
N GLU A 132 5.26 -7.86 8.05
CA GLU A 132 3.97 -7.92 8.72
C GLU A 132 2.77 -7.73 7.78
N GLY A 133 3.01 -7.33 6.54
CA GLY A 133 1.92 -7.08 5.63
C GLY A 133 2.26 -7.16 4.14
N PHE A 134 1.19 -7.19 3.36
CA PHE A 134 1.26 -7.04 1.91
C PHE A 134 0.55 -5.77 1.45
N HIS A 135 1.07 -5.20 0.37
CA HIS A 135 0.44 -4.10 -0.36
C HIS A 135 0.20 -4.55 -1.80
N CYS A 136 -1.05 -4.44 -2.25
CA CYS A 136 -1.44 -4.62 -3.64
C CYS A 136 -2.08 -3.34 -4.16
N HIS A 137 -1.60 -2.83 -5.29
CA HIS A 137 -2.21 -1.68 -5.95
C HIS A 137 -2.36 -1.99 -7.44
N CYS A 138 -3.57 -2.39 -7.82
CA CYS A 138 -3.91 -2.86 -9.16
C CYS A 138 -5.15 -2.17 -9.75
N HIS A 139 -5.67 -1.13 -9.06
CA HIS A 139 -6.88 -0.42 -9.44
C HIS A 139 -6.59 0.99 -9.93
N CYS A 140 -7.39 1.44 -10.89
CA CYS A 140 -7.48 2.83 -11.34
C CYS A 140 -8.92 3.05 -11.83
N GLU A 141 -9.65 3.99 -11.20
CA GLU A 141 -11.04 4.29 -11.50
C GLU A 141 -12.01 3.09 -11.44
N SER A 142 -11.73 2.16 -10.51
CA SER A 142 -12.41 0.87 -10.37
C SER A 142 -13.64 0.94 -9.46
N GLY A 143 -14.56 -0.01 -9.63
CA GLY A 143 -15.69 -0.28 -8.75
C GLY A 143 -15.38 -1.34 -7.69
N ALA A 144 -16.42 -1.77 -6.97
CA ALA A 144 -16.30 -2.80 -5.93
C ALA A 144 -16.20 -4.21 -6.53
N GLU A 145 -16.78 -4.46 -7.69
CA GLU A 145 -16.70 -5.75 -8.38
C GLU A 145 -15.27 -6.06 -8.83
N GLU A 146 -14.56 -5.07 -9.37
CA GLU A 146 -13.16 -5.20 -9.75
C GLU A 146 -12.27 -5.51 -8.53
N LEU A 147 -12.61 -4.93 -7.37
CA LEU A 147 -11.93 -5.28 -6.12
C LEU A 147 -12.17 -6.74 -5.75
N GLN A 148 -13.41 -7.22 -5.84
CA GLN A 148 -13.74 -8.62 -5.55
C GLN A 148 -12.90 -9.58 -6.39
N HIS A 149 -12.80 -9.33 -7.69
CA HIS A 149 -11.97 -10.14 -8.58
C HIS A 149 -10.49 -10.07 -8.19
N SER A 150 -9.98 -8.89 -7.89
CA SER A 150 -8.57 -8.74 -7.48
C SER A 150 -8.26 -9.46 -6.18
N LEU A 151 -9.17 -9.43 -5.20
CA LEU A 151 -9.02 -10.18 -3.94
C LEU A 151 -8.97 -11.68 -4.19
N GLN A 152 -9.78 -12.22 -5.11
CA GLN A 152 -9.72 -13.62 -5.49
C GLN A 152 -8.33 -14.01 -6.05
N TYR A 153 -7.77 -13.20 -6.95
CA TYR A 153 -6.42 -13.43 -7.47
C TYR A 153 -5.33 -13.31 -6.39
N ILE A 154 -5.51 -12.40 -5.43
CA ILE A 154 -4.59 -12.30 -4.29
C ILE A 154 -4.69 -13.57 -3.44
N GLU A 155 -5.88 -14.06 -3.14
CA GLU A 155 -6.09 -15.29 -2.38
C GLU A 155 -5.51 -16.50 -3.10
N ASP A 156 -5.80 -16.67 -4.38
CA ASP A 156 -5.32 -17.79 -5.19
C ASP A 156 -3.78 -17.86 -5.26
N LYS A 157 -3.12 -16.71 -5.40
CA LYS A 157 -1.67 -16.65 -5.59
C LYS A 157 -0.87 -16.45 -4.31
N PHE A 158 -1.44 -15.74 -3.33
CA PHE A 158 -0.74 -15.36 -2.11
C PHE A 158 -1.37 -15.90 -0.82
N GLY A 159 -2.46 -16.65 -0.91
CA GLY A 159 -3.26 -17.13 0.23
C GLY A 159 -2.45 -17.86 1.29
N LYS A 160 -1.39 -18.59 0.92
CA LYS A 160 -0.54 -19.32 1.89
C LYS A 160 0.18 -18.41 2.88
N TRP A 161 0.38 -17.13 2.56
CA TRP A 161 1.05 -16.17 3.43
C TRP A 161 0.07 -15.30 4.23
N LEU A 162 -1.14 -15.04 3.70
CA LEU A 162 -2.11 -14.13 4.30
C LEU A 162 -2.39 -14.41 5.79
N PRO A 163 -2.56 -15.65 6.25
CA PRO A 163 -2.83 -15.94 7.67
C PRO A 163 -1.72 -15.54 8.64
N LYS A 164 -0.53 -15.24 8.13
CA LYS A 164 0.64 -14.85 8.94
C LYS A 164 0.83 -13.35 9.00
N LEU A 165 0.08 -12.60 8.18
CA LEU A 165 0.20 -11.16 8.08
C LEU A 165 -0.71 -10.46 9.10
N LYS A 166 -0.30 -9.27 9.51
CA LYS A 166 -1.10 -8.40 10.37
C LYS A 166 -2.00 -7.45 9.58
N TRP A 167 -1.62 -7.17 8.33
CA TRP A 167 -2.36 -6.25 7.48
C TRP A 167 -2.22 -6.57 6.00
N LEU A 168 -3.27 -6.21 5.25
CA LEU A 168 -3.30 -6.20 3.80
C LEU A 168 -3.76 -4.81 3.35
N ASN A 169 -2.91 -4.11 2.60
CA ASN A 169 -3.25 -2.84 1.98
C ASN A 169 -3.59 -3.08 0.51
N ILE A 170 -4.84 -2.88 0.14
CA ILE A 170 -5.35 -3.11 -1.21
C ILE A 170 -5.13 -1.92 -2.16
N GLY A 171 -4.42 -0.89 -1.72
CA GLY A 171 -4.19 0.33 -2.49
C GLY A 171 -5.41 1.23 -2.60
N GLY A 172 -5.36 2.15 -3.55
CA GLY A 172 -6.45 3.07 -3.87
C GLY A 172 -6.97 2.84 -5.30
N GLY A 173 -7.59 3.88 -5.87
CA GLY A 173 -8.11 3.84 -7.24
C GLY A 173 -9.59 3.50 -7.36
N HIS A 174 -10.33 3.54 -6.24
CA HIS A 174 -11.77 3.32 -6.20
C HIS A 174 -12.54 4.62 -6.30
N LEU A 175 -13.55 4.65 -7.17
CA LEU A 175 -14.44 5.80 -7.34
C LEU A 175 -15.66 5.71 -6.40
N MET A 176 -15.42 5.65 -5.10
CA MET A 176 -16.45 5.43 -4.07
C MET A 176 -17.58 6.45 -4.05
N THR A 177 -17.35 7.65 -4.59
CA THR A 177 -18.36 8.72 -4.68
C THR A 177 -19.08 8.75 -6.03
N ARG A 178 -18.73 7.86 -6.95
CA ARG A 178 -19.38 7.77 -8.27
C ARG A 178 -20.80 7.23 -8.10
N GLU A 179 -21.74 7.82 -8.86
CA GLU A 179 -23.10 7.30 -8.92
C GLU A 179 -23.10 5.84 -9.41
N GLY A 180 -23.81 4.97 -8.67
CA GLY A 180 -23.88 3.53 -8.98
C GLY A 180 -22.73 2.69 -8.42
N TYR A 181 -21.78 3.27 -7.65
CA TYR A 181 -20.77 2.48 -6.95
C TYR A 181 -21.40 1.64 -5.83
N ASP A 182 -21.13 0.33 -5.81
CA ASP A 182 -21.65 -0.60 -4.81
C ASP A 182 -20.83 -0.51 -3.50
N ILE A 183 -21.27 0.41 -2.62
CA ILE A 183 -20.64 0.61 -1.31
C ILE A 183 -20.88 -0.58 -0.38
N ASP A 184 -22.04 -1.23 -0.47
CA ASP A 184 -22.40 -2.36 0.40
C ASP A 184 -21.52 -3.58 0.08
N LEU A 185 -21.24 -3.83 -1.20
CA LEU A 185 -20.28 -4.83 -1.62
C LEU A 185 -18.88 -4.51 -1.11
N LEU A 186 -18.42 -3.25 -1.27
CA LEU A 186 -17.12 -2.83 -0.75
C LEU A 186 -17.00 -3.09 0.76
N ILE A 187 -18.01 -2.69 1.54
CA ILE A 187 -18.03 -2.91 3.00
C ILE A 187 -18.00 -4.40 3.34
N SER A 188 -18.71 -5.23 2.60
CA SER A 188 -18.68 -6.70 2.78
C SER A 188 -17.27 -7.26 2.55
N LEU A 189 -16.67 -6.93 1.40
CA LEU A 189 -15.32 -7.39 1.03
C LEU A 189 -14.22 -6.96 2.02
N MET A 190 -14.44 -5.84 2.72
CA MET A 190 -13.46 -5.34 3.70
C MET A 190 -13.66 -5.92 5.11
N LYS A 191 -14.73 -6.68 5.34
CA LYS A 191 -15.00 -7.32 6.63
C LYS A 191 -14.61 -8.79 6.67
N ASP A 192 -14.56 -9.44 5.52
CA ASP A 192 -14.16 -10.83 5.33
C ASP A 192 -12.64 -10.97 5.29
#